data_c9e83b5ff556e40fc5b125242daa6f1b
#
_entry.id   c9e83b5ff556e40fc5b125242daa6f1b
#
_cell.length_a   1.000
_cell.length_b   1.000
_cell.length_c   1.000
_cell.angle_alpha   90.00
_cell.angle_beta   90.00
_cell.angle_gamma   90.00
#
_symmetry.space_group_name_H-M   'P 1'
#
loop_
_entity.id
_entity.type
_entity.pdbx_description
1 polymer ?
#
loop_
_entity_poly.entity_id
_entity_poly.type
_entity_poly.pdbx_seq_one_letter_code
_entity_poly.pdbx_strand_id
1 'polypeptide(L)'
;MTHDRYVLRYAAGSDVGRRRRVNEDAVYASSRLLAVADGIGGQPHGEVASATAVDVLRELEVDLRRLDLTNVDLVATLAGVVKSIDQRLHEVASQEPTTEGMGTTLTALLFDGAEFAAAHIGDSRGYLLRDGGLRRLTRDHTLVQALVEDGRVAAEDAESHPRRSLLMKALQTAGSGDPDIWTFKAEPGDRYLLCSDGLSGPVPEPTLRDVLAAGAEPAEVIPELIRLANEGGGPDNITCVVADVTHLHE
;
A
#
# COMPACT_ATOMS: atom_id res chain seq x y z
N MET A 1 -14.09 -30.61 -2.01
CA MET A 1 -14.14 -29.56 -3.04
C MET A 1 -12.71 -29.07 -3.16
N THR A 2 -12.04 -29.35 -4.27
CA THR A 2 -10.71 -28.79 -4.59
C THR A 2 -10.93 -27.28 -4.76
N HIS A 3 -10.45 -26.50 -3.80
CA HIS A 3 -10.37 -25.07 -4.01
C HIS A 3 -9.32 -24.84 -5.09
N ASP A 4 -9.71 -24.23 -6.20
CA ASP A 4 -8.77 -23.75 -7.20
C ASP A 4 -7.81 -22.81 -6.46
N ARG A 5 -6.55 -23.21 -6.39
CA ARG A 5 -5.51 -22.39 -5.78
C ARG A 5 -4.91 -21.49 -6.87
N TYR A 6 -4.83 -20.22 -6.55
CA TYR A 6 -4.20 -19.22 -7.41
C TYR A 6 -2.81 -18.86 -6.88
N VAL A 7 -2.01 -18.29 -7.76
CA VAL A 7 -0.68 -17.75 -7.44
C VAL A 7 -0.58 -16.31 -7.89
N LEU A 8 0.30 -15.56 -7.24
CA LEU A 8 0.60 -14.19 -7.61
C LEU A 8 1.87 -14.13 -8.47
N ARG A 9 1.76 -13.46 -9.63
CA ARG A 9 2.89 -12.93 -10.39
C ARG A 9 3.00 -11.46 -10.06
N TYR A 10 4.12 -11.03 -9.53
CA TYR A 10 4.24 -9.70 -8.96
C TYR A 10 5.57 -9.02 -9.31
N ALA A 11 5.57 -7.70 -9.25
CA ALA A 11 6.75 -6.85 -9.27
C ALA A 11 6.53 -5.65 -8.38
N ALA A 12 7.62 -5.08 -7.89
CA ALA A 12 7.61 -3.88 -7.09
C ALA A 12 8.74 -2.95 -7.54
N GLY A 13 8.56 -1.65 -7.32
CA GLY A 13 9.58 -0.65 -7.57
C GLY A 13 9.36 0.59 -6.74
N SER A 14 10.46 1.30 -6.51
CA SER A 14 10.49 2.55 -5.77
C SER A 14 11.50 3.50 -6.39
N ASP A 15 11.19 4.78 -6.43
CA ASP A 15 12.02 5.86 -6.96
C ASP A 15 11.93 7.09 -6.04
N VAL A 16 13.02 7.82 -5.88
CA VAL A 16 13.06 8.99 -5.00
C VAL A 16 12.20 10.15 -5.52
N GLY A 17 11.80 10.09 -6.78
CA GLY A 17 11.15 11.21 -7.46
C GLY A 17 12.13 12.30 -7.87
N ARG A 18 11.58 13.48 -8.25
CA ARG A 18 12.42 14.58 -8.76
C ARG A 18 12.64 15.70 -7.76
N ARG A 19 11.88 15.74 -6.67
CA ARG A 19 11.90 16.85 -5.70
C ARG A 19 12.39 16.47 -4.32
N ARG A 20 12.37 15.19 -3.99
CA ARG A 20 12.89 14.68 -2.71
C ARG A 20 14.37 14.35 -2.81
N ARG A 21 15.06 14.31 -1.70
CA ARG A 21 16.48 13.92 -1.60
C ARG A 21 16.67 12.54 -1.02
N VAL A 22 15.72 12.12 -0.20
CA VAL A 22 15.69 10.83 0.48
C VAL A 22 14.42 10.12 0.04
N ASN A 23 14.48 8.81 -0.08
CA ASN A 23 13.31 7.98 -0.28
C ASN A 23 12.84 7.51 1.09
N GLU A 24 11.68 8.02 1.52
CA GLU A 24 11.04 7.68 2.78
C GLU A 24 9.98 6.57 2.62
N ASP A 25 9.75 6.11 1.38
CA ASP A 25 8.88 4.97 1.09
C ASP A 25 9.59 3.64 1.34
N ALA A 26 8.82 2.62 1.69
CA ALA A 26 9.25 1.24 1.72
C ALA A 26 8.22 0.31 1.05
N VAL A 27 8.70 -0.79 0.48
CA VAL A 27 7.87 -1.74 -0.26
C VAL A 27 8.22 -3.17 0.09
N TYR A 28 7.22 -4.02 0.15
CA TYR A 28 7.37 -5.46 0.24
C TYR A 28 6.47 -6.18 -0.76
N ALA A 29 7.03 -7.17 -1.46
CA ALA A 29 6.25 -8.00 -2.37
C ALA A 29 6.76 -9.43 -2.37
N SER A 30 5.83 -10.37 -2.22
CA SER A 30 6.06 -11.80 -2.28
C SER A 30 4.84 -12.52 -2.90
N SER A 31 4.91 -13.83 -2.99
CA SER A 31 3.79 -14.65 -3.47
C SER A 31 2.56 -14.66 -2.53
N ARG A 32 2.67 -14.10 -1.34
CA ARG A 32 1.61 -14.10 -0.31
C ARG A 32 1.33 -12.73 0.28
N LEU A 33 2.30 -11.81 0.26
CA LEU A 33 2.20 -10.54 0.95
C LEU A 33 2.70 -9.40 0.05
N LEU A 34 1.85 -8.42 -0.15
CA LEU A 34 2.15 -7.20 -0.89
C LEU A 34 1.94 -6.02 0.05
N ALA A 35 2.87 -5.06 0.08
CA ALA A 35 2.71 -3.88 0.92
C ALA A 35 3.46 -2.68 0.39
N VAL A 36 2.89 -1.49 0.63
CA VAL A 36 3.51 -0.18 0.47
C VAL A 36 3.37 0.57 1.79
N ALA A 37 4.44 1.18 2.22
CA ALA A 37 4.51 2.04 3.40
C ALA A 37 5.18 3.35 3.00
N ASP A 38 4.50 4.47 3.20
CA ASP A 38 4.96 5.82 2.87
C ASP A 38 5.30 6.54 4.17
N GLY A 39 6.58 6.87 4.34
CA GLY A 39 7.07 7.58 5.52
C GLY A 39 6.57 9.03 5.53
N ILE A 40 5.97 9.46 6.64
CA ILE A 40 5.32 10.77 6.71
C ILE A 40 6.35 11.89 6.61
N GLY A 41 6.39 12.57 5.47
CA GLY A 41 7.23 13.73 5.23
C GLY A 41 6.93 14.88 6.19
N GLY A 42 7.99 15.57 6.65
CA GLY A 42 7.88 16.65 7.65
C GLY A 42 7.84 16.17 9.10
N GLN A 43 7.75 14.88 9.33
CA GLN A 43 8.06 14.21 10.60
C GLN A 43 9.53 13.77 10.60
N PRO A 44 10.18 13.62 11.78
CA PRO A 44 11.52 13.04 11.83
C PRO A 44 11.51 11.59 11.37
N HIS A 45 12.48 11.21 10.51
CA HIS A 45 12.79 9.82 10.20
C HIS A 45 11.63 8.99 9.60
N GLY A 46 10.91 9.53 8.60
CA GLY A 46 9.87 8.80 7.87
C GLY A 46 10.41 7.51 7.24
N GLU A 47 11.65 7.52 6.74
CA GLU A 47 12.35 6.35 6.20
C GLU A 47 12.56 5.24 7.22
N VAL A 48 12.75 5.59 8.50
CA VAL A 48 12.86 4.59 9.57
C VAL A 48 11.51 3.97 9.87
N ALA A 49 10.45 4.77 9.88
CA ALA A 49 9.09 4.29 10.16
C ALA A 49 8.60 3.33 9.06
N SER A 50 8.74 3.70 7.79
CA SER A 50 8.32 2.86 6.65
C SER A 50 9.14 1.57 6.58
N ALA A 51 10.47 1.64 6.77
CA ALA A 51 11.34 0.47 6.81
C ALA A 51 10.96 -0.46 7.98
N THR A 52 10.69 0.09 9.17
CA THR A 52 10.25 -0.69 10.34
C THR A 52 8.95 -1.45 10.04
N ALA A 53 7.98 -0.80 9.39
CA ALA A 53 6.73 -1.46 9.00
C ALA A 53 6.99 -2.64 8.04
N VAL A 54 7.83 -2.44 7.04
CA VAL A 54 8.18 -3.49 6.06
C VAL A 54 8.98 -4.62 6.72
N ASP A 55 9.86 -4.34 7.68
CA ASP A 55 10.62 -5.39 8.37
C ASP A 55 9.72 -6.29 9.21
N VAL A 56 8.73 -5.74 9.91
CA VAL A 56 7.72 -6.54 10.63
C VAL A 56 6.91 -7.43 9.67
N LEU A 57 6.53 -6.91 8.49
CA LEU A 57 5.85 -7.69 7.46
C LEU A 57 6.72 -8.83 6.91
N ARG A 58 8.02 -8.59 6.77
CA ARG A 58 8.99 -9.59 6.33
C ARG A 58 9.17 -10.71 7.38
N GLU A 59 9.20 -10.34 8.67
CA GLU A 59 9.22 -11.30 9.78
C GLU A 59 7.96 -12.17 9.76
N LEU A 60 6.77 -11.58 9.60
CA LEU A 60 5.51 -12.32 9.46
C LEU A 60 5.57 -13.35 8.33
N GLU A 61 6.08 -12.97 7.15
CA GLU A 61 6.10 -13.91 6.03
C GLU A 61 6.97 -15.13 6.31
N VAL A 62 8.07 -14.98 7.04
CA VAL A 62 8.91 -16.12 7.45
C VAL A 62 8.09 -17.12 8.27
N ASP A 63 7.23 -16.64 9.16
CA ASP A 63 6.35 -17.49 9.95
C ASP A 63 5.24 -18.13 9.09
N LEU A 64 4.64 -17.35 8.20
CA LEU A 64 3.57 -17.83 7.31
C LEU A 64 4.04 -18.87 6.27
N ARG A 65 5.32 -18.88 5.89
CA ARG A 65 5.86 -19.89 4.94
C ARG A 65 5.71 -21.33 5.42
N ARG A 66 5.59 -21.51 6.72
CA ARG A 66 5.47 -22.83 7.38
C ARG A 66 4.02 -23.25 7.61
N LEU A 67 3.07 -22.37 7.33
CA LEU A 67 1.66 -22.57 7.59
C LEU A 67 0.86 -22.82 6.30
N ASP A 68 -0.17 -23.65 6.42
CA ASP A 68 -1.24 -23.69 5.42
C ASP A 68 -2.21 -22.56 5.71
N LEU A 69 -2.16 -21.50 4.89
CA LEU A 69 -2.93 -20.26 5.11
C LEU A 69 -4.45 -20.48 4.99
N THR A 70 -4.92 -21.58 4.39
CA THR A 70 -6.37 -21.89 4.33
C THR A 70 -7.00 -22.10 5.71
N ASN A 71 -6.18 -22.32 6.73
CA ASN A 71 -6.61 -22.50 8.11
C ASN A 71 -6.21 -21.31 9.02
N VAL A 72 -5.73 -20.22 8.44
CA VAL A 72 -5.30 -19.02 9.17
C VAL A 72 -6.38 -17.95 9.06
N ASP A 73 -6.72 -17.34 10.18
CA ASP A 73 -7.55 -16.12 10.16
C ASP A 73 -6.71 -14.95 9.66
N LEU A 74 -6.87 -14.63 8.36
CA LEU A 74 -6.10 -13.59 7.69
C LEU A 74 -6.36 -12.20 8.28
N VAL A 75 -7.61 -11.93 8.71
CA VAL A 75 -7.99 -10.66 9.34
C VAL A 75 -7.28 -10.50 10.68
N ALA A 76 -7.37 -11.52 11.54
CA ALA A 76 -6.69 -11.50 12.83
C ALA A 76 -5.16 -11.42 12.67
N THR A 77 -4.61 -12.08 11.64
CA THR A 77 -3.18 -12.02 11.32
C THR A 77 -2.75 -10.60 10.96
N LEU A 78 -3.44 -9.92 10.03
CA LEU A 78 -3.12 -8.54 9.65
C LEU A 78 -3.34 -7.56 10.80
N ALA A 79 -4.41 -7.72 11.59
CA ALA A 79 -4.63 -6.91 12.79
C ALA A 79 -3.48 -7.04 13.80
N GLY A 80 -3.00 -8.28 14.00
CA GLY A 80 -1.84 -8.56 14.84
C GLY A 80 -0.57 -7.89 14.33
N VAL A 81 -0.35 -7.93 13.02
CA VAL A 81 0.81 -7.31 12.36
C VAL A 81 0.80 -5.80 12.51
N VAL A 82 -0.34 -5.14 12.23
CA VAL A 82 -0.44 -3.69 12.41
C VAL A 82 -0.10 -3.29 13.86
N LYS A 83 -0.59 -4.07 14.83
CA LYS A 83 -0.24 -3.85 16.25
C LYS A 83 1.25 -4.08 16.53
N SER A 84 1.86 -5.08 15.89
CA SER A 84 3.30 -5.34 16.04
C SER A 84 4.14 -4.22 15.43
N ILE A 85 3.71 -3.64 14.31
CA ILE A 85 4.35 -2.45 13.71
C ILE A 85 4.27 -1.28 14.69
N ASP A 86 3.10 -0.98 15.22
CA ASP A 86 2.91 0.09 16.20
C ASP A 86 3.83 -0.07 17.42
N GLN A 87 3.91 -1.27 17.98
CA GLN A 87 4.81 -1.58 19.08
C GLN A 87 6.29 -1.38 18.69
N ARG A 88 6.70 -1.85 17.50
CA ARG A 88 8.08 -1.72 17.04
C ARG A 88 8.47 -0.26 16.82
N LEU A 89 7.57 0.58 16.29
CA LEU A 89 7.81 2.02 16.16
C LEU A 89 8.08 2.66 17.54
N HIS A 90 7.29 2.32 18.57
CA HIS A 90 7.51 2.81 19.92
C HIS A 90 8.83 2.30 20.54
N GLU A 91 9.21 1.05 20.27
CA GLU A 91 10.49 0.50 20.71
C GLU A 91 11.68 1.26 20.10
N VAL A 92 11.62 1.53 18.78
CA VAL A 92 12.66 2.30 18.09
C VAL A 92 12.76 3.71 18.66
N ALA A 93 11.64 4.42 18.84
CA ALA A 93 11.65 5.77 19.41
C ALA A 93 12.17 5.79 20.86
N SER A 94 11.91 4.75 21.64
CA SER A 94 12.44 4.64 23.02
C SER A 94 13.96 4.44 23.06
N GLN A 95 14.53 3.78 22.04
CA GLN A 95 15.97 3.53 21.91
C GLN A 95 16.70 4.71 21.25
N GLU A 96 16.05 5.38 20.31
CA GLU A 96 16.57 6.52 19.58
C GLU A 96 15.59 7.70 19.64
N PRO A 97 15.70 8.57 20.66
CA PRO A 97 14.77 9.67 20.89
C PRO A 97 14.65 10.68 19.74
N THR A 98 15.60 10.71 18.81
CA THR A 98 15.55 11.56 17.60
C THR A 98 14.44 11.13 16.65
N THR A 99 13.97 9.88 16.74
CA THR A 99 12.89 9.30 15.93
C THR A 99 11.50 9.51 16.54
N GLU A 100 11.40 10.19 17.69
CA GLU A 100 10.11 10.53 18.31
C GLU A 100 9.23 11.33 17.35
N GLY A 101 7.99 10.90 17.19
CA GLY A 101 7.07 11.50 16.22
C GLY A 101 7.14 10.91 14.81
N MET A 102 8.07 9.98 14.54
CA MET A 102 8.10 9.29 13.24
C MET A 102 6.77 8.56 12.96
N GLY A 103 6.43 8.45 11.69
CA GLY A 103 5.22 7.77 11.27
C GLY A 103 5.27 7.31 9.83
N THR A 104 4.33 6.43 9.48
CA THR A 104 4.20 5.89 8.13
C THR A 104 2.74 5.53 7.83
N THR A 105 2.37 5.52 6.56
CA THR A 105 1.17 4.85 6.07
C THR A 105 1.41 3.34 6.00
N LEU A 106 0.37 2.57 5.78
CA LEU A 106 0.46 1.16 5.40
C LEU A 106 -0.73 0.78 4.53
N THR A 107 -0.45 0.20 3.36
CA THR A 107 -1.44 -0.53 2.55
C THR A 107 -0.87 -1.90 2.26
N ALA A 108 -1.49 -2.94 2.79
CA ALA A 108 -1.01 -4.32 2.70
C ALA A 108 -2.11 -5.29 2.27
N LEU A 109 -1.75 -6.30 1.47
CA LEU A 109 -2.61 -7.41 1.05
C LEU A 109 -1.94 -8.74 1.42
N LEU A 110 -2.63 -9.57 2.19
CA LEU A 110 -2.22 -10.94 2.53
C LEU A 110 -3.11 -11.92 1.77
N PHE A 111 -2.47 -12.83 1.02
CA PHE A 111 -3.12 -13.78 0.11
C PHE A 111 -2.96 -15.23 0.59
N ASP A 112 -4.05 -15.99 0.62
CA ASP A 112 -4.04 -17.41 1.02
C ASP A 112 -4.08 -18.40 -0.16
N GLY A 113 -4.21 -17.90 -1.38
CA GLY A 113 -4.39 -18.70 -2.60
C GLY A 113 -5.81 -18.66 -3.18
N ALA A 114 -6.79 -18.04 -2.48
CA ALA A 114 -8.16 -17.90 -2.91
C ALA A 114 -8.76 -16.53 -2.59
N GLU A 115 -8.37 -15.94 -1.45
CA GLU A 115 -8.84 -14.63 -1.02
C GLU A 115 -7.70 -13.77 -0.48
N PHE A 116 -7.96 -12.48 -0.44
CA PHE A 116 -7.10 -11.50 0.20
C PHE A 116 -7.72 -11.00 1.50
N ALA A 117 -6.89 -10.81 2.52
CA ALA A 117 -7.15 -9.82 3.55
C ALA A 117 -6.35 -8.55 3.22
N ALA A 118 -6.95 -7.40 3.43
CA ALA A 118 -6.34 -6.10 3.28
C ALA A 118 -6.26 -5.39 4.63
N ALA A 119 -5.16 -4.66 4.85
CA ALA A 119 -5.03 -3.70 5.94
C ALA A 119 -4.60 -2.36 5.34
N HIS A 120 -5.27 -1.27 5.76
CA HIS A 120 -5.01 0.05 5.25
C HIS A 120 -5.05 1.11 6.34
N ILE A 121 -4.04 1.97 6.37
CA ILE A 121 -4.00 3.18 7.17
C ILE A 121 -3.16 4.24 6.45
N GLY A 122 -3.73 5.44 6.26
CA GLY A 122 -3.07 6.55 5.55
C GLY A 122 -3.75 6.88 4.24
N ASP A 123 -2.97 7.34 3.25
CA ASP A 123 -3.40 7.76 1.91
C ASP A 123 -2.66 7.08 0.76
N SER A 124 -1.79 6.11 1.06
CA SER A 124 -1.33 5.14 0.07
C SER A 124 -2.52 4.33 -0.43
N ARG A 125 -2.57 4.02 -1.72
CA ARG A 125 -3.79 3.47 -2.32
C ARG A 125 -3.63 2.05 -2.83
N GLY A 126 -4.73 1.29 -2.77
CA GLY A 126 -4.89 -0.01 -3.40
C GLY A 126 -5.97 0.03 -4.48
N TYR A 127 -5.69 -0.61 -5.63
CA TYR A 127 -6.61 -0.70 -6.76
C TYR A 127 -6.72 -2.14 -7.24
N LEU A 128 -7.89 -2.47 -7.82
CA LEU A 128 -8.18 -3.71 -8.53
C LEU A 128 -8.61 -3.39 -9.95
N LEU A 129 -7.89 -3.93 -10.92
CA LEU A 129 -8.33 -4.02 -12.31
C LEU A 129 -8.97 -5.40 -12.52
N ARG A 130 -10.27 -5.43 -12.83
CA ARG A 130 -11.04 -6.64 -13.15
C ARG A 130 -11.96 -6.31 -14.32
N ASP A 131 -12.02 -7.18 -15.33
CA ASP A 131 -12.86 -7.02 -16.53
C ASP A 131 -12.69 -5.65 -17.23
N GLY A 132 -11.46 -5.12 -17.24
CA GLY A 132 -11.11 -3.82 -17.82
C GLY A 132 -11.53 -2.60 -16.99
N GLY A 133 -12.20 -2.81 -15.86
CA GLY A 133 -12.59 -1.77 -14.91
C GLY A 133 -11.59 -1.61 -13.78
N LEU A 134 -11.07 -0.39 -13.57
CA LEU A 134 -10.26 -0.06 -12.41
C LEU A 134 -11.16 0.38 -11.25
N ARG A 135 -11.00 -0.28 -10.10
CA ARG A 135 -11.71 0.05 -8.86
C ARG A 135 -10.72 0.30 -7.74
N ARG A 136 -10.85 1.43 -7.07
CA ARG A 136 -10.11 1.72 -5.85
C ARG A 136 -10.65 0.86 -4.69
N LEU A 137 -9.75 0.20 -3.97
CA LEU A 137 -10.06 -0.67 -2.83
C LEU A 137 -9.98 0.07 -1.50
N THR A 138 -9.12 1.08 -1.41
CA THR A 138 -8.84 1.84 -0.18
C THR A 138 -9.58 3.17 -0.16
N ARG A 139 -9.79 3.69 1.03
CA ARG A 139 -10.31 5.03 1.29
C ARG A 139 -9.22 5.83 2.00
N ASP A 140 -8.84 6.99 1.46
CA ASP A 140 -7.79 7.81 2.06
C ASP A 140 -8.19 8.29 3.46
N HIS A 141 -7.31 8.14 4.41
CA HIS A 141 -7.48 8.68 5.76
C HIS A 141 -6.95 10.13 5.84
N THR A 142 -7.49 11.00 4.98
CA THR A 142 -7.13 12.42 4.92
C THR A 142 -8.29 13.31 5.35
N LEU A 143 -7.94 14.53 5.78
CA LEU A 143 -8.95 15.55 6.09
C LEU A 143 -9.85 15.82 4.88
N VAL A 144 -9.27 15.90 3.69
CA VAL A 144 -10.02 16.21 2.47
C VAL A 144 -11.02 15.10 2.13
N GLN A 145 -10.64 13.84 2.28
CA GLN A 145 -11.55 12.73 2.07
C GLN A 145 -12.76 12.81 3.04
N ALA A 146 -12.51 13.13 4.31
CA ALA A 146 -13.59 13.32 5.29
C ALA A 146 -14.50 14.49 4.90
N LEU A 147 -13.95 15.61 4.39
CA LEU A 147 -14.74 16.75 3.92
C LEU A 147 -15.58 16.43 2.68
N VAL A 148 -15.08 15.58 1.78
CA VAL A 148 -15.85 15.11 0.62
C VAL A 148 -17.05 14.26 1.06
N GLU A 149 -16.85 13.35 2.01
CA GLU A 149 -17.92 12.50 2.55
C GLU A 149 -18.97 13.27 3.33
N ASP A 150 -18.56 14.32 4.02
CA ASP A 150 -19.47 15.26 4.69
C ASP A 150 -20.20 16.21 3.69
N GLY A 151 -19.89 16.11 2.38
CA GLY A 151 -20.45 16.98 1.35
C GLY A 151 -19.98 18.45 1.44
N ARG A 152 -18.88 18.71 2.14
CA ARG A 152 -18.31 20.06 2.34
C ARG A 152 -17.31 20.46 1.26
N VAL A 153 -16.78 19.47 0.53
CA VAL A 153 -15.89 19.64 -0.62
C VAL A 153 -16.40 18.71 -1.72
N ALA A 154 -16.46 19.19 -2.97
CA ALA A 154 -16.82 18.35 -4.09
C ALA A 154 -15.66 17.36 -4.40
N ALA A 155 -15.98 16.15 -4.87
CA ALA A 155 -14.95 15.15 -5.14
C ALA A 155 -13.92 15.62 -6.18
N GLU A 156 -14.37 16.38 -7.18
CA GLU A 156 -13.54 17.01 -8.22
C GLU A 156 -12.56 18.06 -7.68
N ASP A 157 -12.86 18.68 -6.53
CA ASP A 157 -12.03 19.70 -5.89
C ASP A 157 -11.02 19.11 -4.89
N ALA A 158 -11.15 17.83 -4.54
CA ALA A 158 -10.34 17.18 -3.51
C ALA A 158 -8.84 17.22 -3.83
N GLU A 159 -8.47 16.93 -5.08
CA GLU A 159 -7.07 16.90 -5.51
C GLU A 159 -6.39 18.28 -5.50
N SER A 160 -7.17 19.36 -5.70
CA SER A 160 -6.68 20.74 -5.68
C SER A 160 -6.71 21.37 -4.29
N HIS A 161 -7.26 20.68 -3.29
CA HIS A 161 -7.44 21.24 -1.95
C HIS A 161 -6.09 21.48 -1.24
N PRO A 162 -5.86 22.65 -0.59
CA PRO A 162 -4.58 22.97 0.06
C PRO A 162 -4.14 22.00 1.16
N ARG A 163 -5.09 21.26 1.75
CA ARG A 163 -4.83 20.28 2.82
C ARG A 163 -5.07 18.85 2.36
N ARG A 164 -4.90 18.55 1.06
CA ARG A 164 -5.16 17.19 0.52
C ARG A 164 -4.30 16.11 1.18
N SER A 165 -3.06 16.44 1.56
CA SER A 165 -2.10 15.49 2.18
C SER A 165 -2.13 15.53 3.72
N LEU A 166 -3.14 16.16 4.35
CA LEU A 166 -3.25 16.17 5.81
C LEU A 166 -3.88 14.86 6.28
N LEU A 167 -3.02 13.95 6.76
CA LEU A 167 -3.44 12.66 7.30
C LEU A 167 -4.22 12.83 8.61
N MET A 168 -5.28 12.06 8.75
CA MET A 168 -6.08 11.90 9.98
C MET A 168 -5.77 10.62 10.72
N LYS A 169 -5.21 9.61 10.01
CA LYS A 169 -4.77 8.35 10.58
C LYS A 169 -3.46 7.91 9.92
N ALA A 170 -2.54 7.45 10.72
CA ALA A 170 -1.27 6.85 10.31
C ALA A 170 -0.77 5.92 11.43
N LEU A 171 0.26 5.12 11.16
CA LEU A 171 1.06 4.44 12.18
C LEU A 171 2.13 5.41 12.66
N GLN A 172 2.14 5.77 13.94
CA GLN A 172 3.07 6.79 14.45
C GLN A 172 3.26 6.69 15.96
N THR A 173 4.42 7.09 16.45
CA THR A 173 4.77 7.03 17.87
C THR A 173 3.93 7.96 18.75
N ALA A 174 3.30 8.99 18.19
CA ALA A 174 2.39 9.88 18.91
C ALA A 174 0.97 9.31 19.14
N GLY A 175 0.72 8.10 18.67
CA GLY A 175 -0.57 7.39 18.74
C GLY A 175 -1.11 7.06 17.36
N SER A 176 -1.18 5.77 17.05
CA SER A 176 -1.70 5.27 15.77
C SER A 176 -3.22 5.31 15.72
N GLY A 177 -3.76 5.60 14.55
CA GLY A 177 -5.19 5.41 14.29
C GLY A 177 -5.56 3.95 14.09
N ASP A 178 -6.86 3.63 14.13
CA ASP A 178 -7.34 2.29 13.80
C ASP A 178 -7.24 2.05 12.28
N PRO A 179 -6.63 0.93 11.83
CA PRO A 179 -6.60 0.56 10.41
C PRO A 179 -7.97 0.08 9.93
N ASP A 180 -8.24 0.25 8.65
CA ASP A 180 -9.32 -0.46 7.99
C ASP A 180 -8.82 -1.86 7.62
N ILE A 181 -9.57 -2.91 7.99
CA ILE A 181 -9.22 -4.31 7.68
C ILE A 181 -10.46 -5.02 7.13
N TRP A 182 -10.31 -5.67 5.96
CA TRP A 182 -11.39 -6.41 5.30
C TRP A 182 -10.85 -7.56 4.45
N THR A 183 -11.75 -8.44 3.97
CA THR A 183 -11.41 -9.52 3.03
C THR A 183 -12.18 -9.36 1.72
N PHE A 184 -11.63 -9.95 0.66
CA PHE A 184 -12.28 -10.06 -0.64
C PHE A 184 -11.70 -11.23 -1.45
N LYS A 185 -12.52 -11.80 -2.33
CA LYS A 185 -12.12 -12.93 -3.17
C LYS A 185 -11.24 -12.48 -4.31
N ALA A 186 -10.21 -13.29 -4.58
CA ALA A 186 -9.41 -13.20 -5.79
C ALA A 186 -10.07 -13.98 -6.93
N GLU A 187 -9.90 -13.49 -8.15
CA GLU A 187 -10.32 -14.17 -9.37
C GLU A 187 -9.15 -14.21 -10.37
N PRO A 188 -9.00 -15.30 -11.14
CA PRO A 188 -7.98 -15.35 -12.18
C PRO A 188 -8.16 -14.21 -13.18
N GLY A 189 -7.06 -13.54 -13.51
CA GLY A 189 -7.08 -12.35 -14.36
C GLY A 189 -7.21 -11.03 -13.62
N ASP A 190 -7.43 -11.05 -12.30
CA ASP A 190 -7.31 -9.85 -11.47
C ASP A 190 -5.90 -9.28 -11.51
N ARG A 191 -5.79 -7.96 -11.60
CA ARG A 191 -4.54 -7.24 -11.39
C ARG A 191 -4.70 -6.23 -10.26
N TYR A 192 -3.81 -6.30 -9.31
CA TYR A 192 -3.76 -5.39 -8.17
C TYR A 192 -2.62 -4.39 -8.33
N LEU A 193 -2.88 -3.14 -7.93
CA LEU A 193 -1.87 -2.10 -7.76
C LEU A 193 -1.94 -1.57 -6.33
N LEU A 194 -0.82 -1.59 -5.60
CA LEU A 194 -0.63 -0.80 -4.39
C LEU A 194 0.37 0.29 -4.69
N CYS A 195 0.13 1.52 -4.20
CA CYS A 195 1.06 2.62 -4.44
C CYS A 195 1.02 3.69 -3.35
N SER A 196 2.13 4.41 -3.18
CA SER A 196 2.17 5.66 -2.41
C SER A 196 1.50 6.81 -3.18
N ASP A 197 1.27 7.92 -2.49
CA ASP A 197 0.64 9.12 -3.06
C ASP A 197 1.50 9.78 -4.15
N GLY A 198 2.83 9.55 -4.11
CA GLY A 198 3.75 9.99 -5.16
C GLY A 198 3.50 9.39 -6.54
N LEU A 199 2.79 8.24 -6.63
CA LEU A 199 2.25 7.73 -7.88
C LEU A 199 0.84 8.26 -8.15
N SER A 200 -0.08 8.07 -7.21
CA SER A 200 -1.51 8.35 -7.42
C SER A 200 -1.85 9.85 -7.45
N GLY A 201 -0.96 10.70 -6.96
CA GLY A 201 -1.13 12.16 -7.04
C GLY A 201 -0.88 12.71 -8.45
N PRO A 202 0.28 12.47 -9.07
CA PRO A 202 0.57 12.99 -10.41
C PRO A 202 -0.05 12.18 -11.56
N VAL A 203 -0.44 10.91 -11.37
CA VAL A 203 -0.98 10.04 -12.42
C VAL A 203 -2.48 9.81 -12.21
N PRO A 204 -3.36 10.36 -13.08
CA PRO A 204 -4.80 10.19 -12.96
C PRO A 204 -5.26 8.73 -13.08
N GLU A 205 -6.33 8.34 -12.37
CA GLU A 205 -6.87 6.98 -12.40
C GLU A 205 -7.18 6.43 -13.80
N PRO A 206 -7.70 7.23 -14.78
CA PRO A 206 -7.86 6.73 -16.14
C PRO A 206 -6.53 6.30 -16.80
N THR A 207 -5.44 7.04 -16.54
CA THR A 207 -4.10 6.68 -17.03
C THR A 207 -3.57 5.43 -16.33
N LEU A 208 -3.75 5.31 -15.02
CA LEU A 208 -3.41 4.08 -14.27
C LEU A 208 -4.14 2.88 -14.86
N ARG A 209 -5.46 3.02 -15.12
CA ARG A 209 -6.26 1.96 -15.75
C ARG A 209 -5.69 1.53 -17.10
N ASP A 210 -5.37 2.49 -17.97
CA ASP A 210 -4.90 2.21 -19.31
C ASP A 210 -3.54 1.48 -19.32
N VAL A 211 -2.62 1.89 -18.43
CA VAL A 211 -1.32 1.22 -18.25
C VAL A 211 -1.50 -0.18 -17.69
N LEU A 212 -2.33 -0.35 -16.67
CA LEU A 212 -2.59 -1.65 -16.05
C LEU A 212 -3.30 -2.61 -17.02
N ALA A 213 -4.19 -2.11 -17.88
CA ALA A 213 -4.96 -2.90 -18.84
C ALA A 213 -4.17 -3.25 -20.12
N ALA A 214 -2.98 -2.69 -20.34
CA ALA A 214 -2.19 -2.91 -21.57
C ALA A 214 -1.66 -4.35 -21.74
N GLY A 215 -1.83 -5.23 -20.76
CA GLY A 215 -1.47 -6.65 -20.83
C GLY A 215 0.02 -6.96 -20.65
N ALA A 216 0.84 -5.96 -20.32
CA ALA A 216 2.25 -6.15 -20.02
C ALA A 216 2.44 -6.89 -18.68
N GLU A 217 3.56 -7.58 -18.53
CA GLU A 217 3.92 -8.27 -17.28
C GLU A 217 4.13 -7.25 -16.15
N PRO A 218 3.88 -7.62 -14.88
CA PRO A 218 4.08 -6.71 -13.74
C PRO A 218 5.43 -6.01 -13.73
N ALA A 219 6.51 -6.74 -14.10
CA ALA A 219 7.86 -6.20 -14.16
C ALA A 219 8.07 -5.10 -15.24
N GLU A 220 7.24 -5.10 -16.28
CA GLU A 220 7.26 -4.08 -17.35
C GLU A 220 6.36 -2.89 -16.99
N VAL A 221 5.30 -3.13 -16.22
CA VAL A 221 4.35 -2.08 -15.79
C VAL A 221 4.99 -1.14 -14.75
N ILE A 222 5.78 -1.67 -13.81
CA ILE A 222 6.39 -0.88 -12.74
C ILE A 222 7.22 0.31 -13.25
N PRO A 223 8.22 0.12 -14.16
CA PRO A 223 9.00 1.24 -14.65
C PRO A 223 8.16 2.26 -15.43
N GLU A 224 7.10 1.84 -16.11
CA GLU A 224 6.20 2.75 -16.82
C GLU A 224 5.40 3.63 -15.86
N LEU A 225 4.86 3.06 -14.77
CA LEU A 225 4.16 3.83 -13.73
C LEU A 225 5.10 4.88 -13.09
N ILE A 226 6.32 4.48 -12.73
CA ILE A 226 7.32 5.37 -12.16
C ILE A 226 7.70 6.48 -13.15
N ARG A 227 7.87 6.14 -14.44
CA ARG A 227 8.16 7.11 -15.48
C ARG A 227 7.07 8.17 -15.59
N LEU A 228 5.80 7.75 -15.64
CA LEU A 228 4.63 8.66 -15.72
C LEU A 228 4.55 9.59 -14.50
N ALA A 229 4.77 9.07 -13.28
CA ALA A 229 4.78 9.89 -12.08
C ALA A 229 5.91 10.93 -12.11
N ASN A 230 7.10 10.54 -12.57
CA ASN A 230 8.23 11.45 -12.77
C ASN A 230 7.97 12.50 -13.85
N GLU A 231 7.30 12.15 -14.94
CA GLU A 231 6.87 13.09 -15.98
C GLU A 231 5.80 14.05 -15.48
N GLY A 232 4.93 13.60 -14.57
CA GLY A 232 3.97 14.42 -13.83
C GLY A 232 4.64 15.37 -12.81
N GLY A 233 5.96 15.42 -12.78
CA GLY A 233 6.79 16.32 -11.97
C GLY A 233 7.53 15.64 -10.82
N GLY A 234 7.27 14.36 -10.52
CA GLY A 234 7.91 13.60 -9.46
C GLY A 234 7.93 14.35 -8.11
N PRO A 235 6.77 14.82 -7.62
CA PRO A 235 6.72 15.73 -6.46
C PRO A 235 7.13 15.05 -5.16
N ASP A 236 7.01 13.72 -5.10
CA ASP A 236 7.29 12.89 -3.94
C ASP A 236 8.03 11.60 -4.31
N ASN A 237 8.34 10.78 -3.31
CA ASN A 237 8.79 9.41 -3.47
C ASN A 237 7.69 8.58 -4.16
N ILE A 238 8.06 7.71 -5.08
CA ILE A 238 7.14 6.97 -5.95
C ILE A 238 7.36 5.49 -5.71
N THR A 239 6.40 4.84 -5.07
CA THR A 239 6.51 3.42 -4.75
C THR A 239 5.26 2.68 -5.18
N CYS A 240 5.42 1.53 -5.84
CA CYS A 240 4.30 0.70 -6.26
C CYS A 240 4.62 -0.79 -6.31
N VAL A 241 3.56 -1.58 -6.18
CA VAL A 241 3.53 -3.03 -6.39
C VAL A 241 2.42 -3.34 -7.37
N VAL A 242 2.71 -4.16 -8.38
CA VAL A 242 1.70 -4.73 -9.28
C VAL A 242 1.71 -6.25 -9.10
N ALA A 243 0.54 -6.85 -9.00
CA ALA A 243 0.39 -8.30 -8.87
C ALA A 243 -0.79 -8.82 -9.69
N ASP A 244 -0.57 -9.90 -10.43
CA ASP A 244 -1.58 -10.64 -11.20
C ASP A 244 -1.94 -11.93 -10.51
N VAL A 245 -3.24 -12.23 -10.45
CA VAL A 245 -3.76 -13.53 -10.01
C VAL A 245 -3.81 -14.47 -11.20
N THR A 246 -3.10 -15.58 -11.11
CA THR A 246 -3.07 -16.61 -12.17
C THR A 246 -3.39 -17.97 -11.59
N HIS A 247 -3.87 -18.89 -12.44
CA HIS A 247 -4.01 -20.28 -12.02
C HIS A 247 -2.66 -20.87 -11.66
N LEU A 248 -2.63 -21.70 -10.61
CA LEU A 248 -1.49 -22.56 -10.35
C LEU A 248 -1.46 -23.60 -11.48
N HIS A 249 -0.51 -23.48 -12.41
CA HIS A 249 -0.25 -24.55 -13.38
C HIS A 249 0.52 -25.68 -12.67
N GLU A 250 -0.06 -26.88 -12.70
CA GLU A 250 0.60 -28.11 -12.26
C GLU A 250 1.85 -28.43 -13.10
#